data_b18d1e1a84ad928cc40d00673a5c319c
#
_entry.id   b18d1e1a84ad928cc40d00673a5c319c
#
_cell.length_a   1.000
_cell.length_b   1.000
_cell.length_c   1.000
_cell.angle_alpha   90.00
_cell.angle_beta   90.00
_cell.angle_gamma   90.00
#
_symmetry.space_group_name_H-M   'P 1'
#
loop_
_entity.id
_entity.type
_entity.pdbx_description
1 polymer ?
#
loop_
_entity_poly.entity_id
_entity_poly.type
_entity_poly.pdbx_seq_one_letter_code
_entity_poly.pdbx_strand_id
1 'polypeptide(L)'
;GKPTTIIANDAMAFNDRFPVVFGGVIGLEEGYKMATAVYRTMEADKDKPLPEKRAIVLIVDTPGNGPGKMEEIAGMNKSTGGYQLALAEARKAGHPIVAMVIGRAISGAFLCHGLQADHILALSKDFGTMIHVMPLTSIARITKMDIERLEELSTSNPVFAAGVDFFYKLGGVQEIVNQVEDMREVIIRHIDEVAKLKAEGKGELLGPWGRGILGNERGGRTHRMEAIAKVNAEFTAVADKYINA
;
A
#
# COMPACT_ATOMS: atom_id res chain seq x y z
N GLY A 1 -25.41 6.20 -6.21
CA GLY A 1 -24.33 5.44 -5.60
C GLY A 1 -23.96 6.02 -4.22
N LYS A 2 -23.25 5.27 -3.42
CA LYS A 2 -22.73 5.75 -2.13
C LYS A 2 -21.60 6.77 -2.36
N PRO A 3 -21.49 7.85 -1.58
CA PRO A 3 -20.36 8.78 -1.69
C PRO A 3 -19.05 8.06 -1.38
N THR A 4 -18.00 8.38 -2.14
CA THR A 4 -16.66 7.80 -2.01
C THR A 4 -15.63 8.92 -2.01
N THR A 5 -14.64 8.86 -1.15
CA THR A 5 -13.49 9.75 -1.19
C THR A 5 -12.43 9.14 -2.09
N ILE A 6 -12.02 9.87 -3.13
CA ILE A 6 -10.94 9.44 -4.02
C ILE A 6 -9.73 10.32 -3.75
N ILE A 7 -8.59 9.69 -3.49
CA ILE A 7 -7.31 10.35 -3.29
C ILE A 7 -6.36 9.84 -4.38
N ALA A 8 -5.86 10.74 -5.20
CA ALA A 8 -4.93 10.46 -6.27
C ALA A 8 -3.76 11.44 -6.23
N ASN A 9 -2.59 10.98 -6.59
CA ASN A 9 -1.47 11.87 -6.89
C ASN A 9 -1.51 12.25 -8.36
N ASP A 10 -1.29 13.54 -8.65
CA ASP A 10 -1.30 14.07 -10.00
C ASP A 10 0.13 14.05 -10.58
N ALA A 11 0.35 13.20 -11.59
CA ALA A 11 1.64 13.11 -12.27
C ALA A 11 2.00 14.35 -13.10
N MET A 12 1.03 15.20 -13.38
CA MET A 12 1.24 16.45 -14.13
C MET A 12 1.42 17.67 -13.22
N ALA A 13 1.13 17.52 -11.91
CA ALA A 13 1.31 18.60 -10.95
C ALA A 13 2.80 18.87 -10.69
N PHE A 14 3.09 20.15 -10.46
CA PHE A 14 4.40 20.64 -10.05
C PHE A 14 4.25 21.44 -8.75
N ASN A 15 5.20 21.31 -7.84
CA ASN A 15 5.21 22.03 -6.58
C ASN A 15 6.29 23.12 -6.61
N ASP A 16 5.88 24.38 -6.70
CA ASP A 16 6.80 25.53 -6.78
C ASP A 16 7.68 25.69 -5.53
N ARG A 17 7.19 25.29 -4.36
CA ARG A 17 7.93 25.36 -3.09
C ARG A 17 8.92 24.22 -2.92
N PHE A 18 8.62 23.07 -3.52
CA PHE A 18 9.44 21.88 -3.49
C PHE A 18 9.66 21.34 -4.90
N PRO A 19 10.60 21.91 -5.68
CA PRO A 19 10.79 21.58 -7.09
C PRO A 19 11.15 20.13 -7.40
N VAL A 20 11.53 19.35 -6.38
CA VAL A 20 11.76 17.89 -6.51
C VAL A 20 10.44 17.10 -6.58
N VAL A 21 9.30 17.76 -6.28
CA VAL A 21 7.97 17.15 -6.32
C VAL A 21 7.36 17.43 -7.69
N PHE A 22 7.55 16.48 -8.60
CA PHE A 22 6.99 16.46 -9.96
C PHE A 22 6.76 15.00 -10.40
N GLY A 23 6.06 14.80 -11.48
CA GLY A 23 5.89 13.47 -12.10
C GLY A 23 5.21 12.42 -11.20
N GLY A 24 4.38 12.84 -10.26
CA GLY A 24 3.70 11.96 -9.32
C GLY A 24 4.48 11.65 -8.02
N VAL A 25 5.63 12.30 -7.81
CA VAL A 25 6.36 12.21 -6.53
C VAL A 25 5.49 12.68 -5.38
N ILE A 26 5.50 11.96 -4.25
CA ILE A 26 4.81 12.36 -3.03
C ILE A 26 5.83 13.02 -2.09
N GLY A 27 5.65 14.31 -1.88
CA GLY A 27 6.46 15.13 -1.00
C GLY A 27 5.77 15.43 0.33
N LEU A 28 6.35 16.40 1.04
CA LEU A 28 5.88 16.83 2.36
C LEU A 28 4.44 17.38 2.32
N GLU A 29 4.14 18.24 1.38
CA GLU A 29 2.81 18.86 1.27
C GLU A 29 1.76 17.88 0.78
N GLU A 30 2.13 17.03 -0.17
CA GLU A 30 1.26 16.02 -0.73
C GLU A 30 0.81 15.04 0.36
N GLY A 31 1.75 14.54 1.18
CA GLY A 31 1.43 13.67 2.32
C GLY A 31 0.51 14.34 3.32
N TYR A 32 0.74 15.62 3.66
CA TYR A 32 -0.13 16.39 4.54
C TYR A 32 -1.53 16.61 3.96
N LYS A 33 -1.63 16.98 2.67
CA LYS A 33 -2.93 17.16 1.98
C LYS A 33 -3.73 15.87 1.94
N MET A 34 -3.07 14.75 1.64
CA MET A 34 -3.70 13.42 1.61
C MET A 34 -4.19 13.00 3.00
N ALA A 35 -3.38 13.21 4.06
CA ALA A 35 -3.80 12.95 5.45
C ALA A 35 -5.02 13.80 5.82
N THR A 36 -5.00 15.08 5.47
CA THR A 36 -6.13 16.00 5.72
C THR A 36 -7.40 15.54 5.03
N ALA A 37 -7.31 15.03 3.80
CA ALA A 37 -8.47 14.48 3.07
C ALA A 37 -9.08 13.27 3.80
N VAL A 38 -8.24 12.39 4.33
CA VAL A 38 -8.68 11.24 5.13
C VAL A 38 -9.40 11.70 6.40
N TYR A 39 -8.79 12.60 7.17
CA TYR A 39 -9.40 13.10 8.42
C TYR A 39 -10.72 13.83 8.18
N ARG A 40 -10.82 14.63 7.10
CA ARG A 40 -12.10 15.25 6.69
C ARG A 40 -13.16 14.22 6.34
N THR A 41 -12.75 13.10 5.73
CA THR A 41 -13.66 11.99 5.44
C THR A 41 -14.16 11.34 6.72
N MET A 42 -13.28 11.07 7.67
CA MET A 42 -13.63 10.51 8.97
C MET A 42 -14.56 11.41 9.76
N GLU A 43 -14.26 12.70 9.82
CA GLU A 43 -15.11 13.69 10.53
C GLU A 43 -16.51 13.78 9.92
N ALA A 44 -16.60 13.80 8.58
CA ALA A 44 -17.89 13.86 7.89
C ALA A 44 -18.78 12.62 8.10
N ASP A 45 -18.18 11.50 8.49
CA ASP A 45 -18.88 10.23 8.69
C ASP A 45 -18.80 9.73 10.15
N LYS A 46 -18.35 10.56 11.10
CA LYS A 46 -18.07 10.12 12.48
C LYS A 46 -19.27 9.43 13.16
N ASP A 47 -20.47 9.96 12.96
CA ASP A 47 -21.70 9.47 13.57
C ASP A 47 -22.43 8.40 12.73
N LYS A 48 -21.88 8.02 11.57
CA LYS A 48 -22.49 7.01 10.70
C LYS A 48 -22.16 5.60 11.18
N PRO A 49 -23.12 4.66 11.08
CA PRO A 49 -22.85 3.25 11.35
C PRO A 49 -21.90 2.65 10.29
N LEU A 50 -21.24 1.53 10.62
CA LEU A 50 -20.24 0.89 9.75
C LEU A 50 -20.68 0.71 8.30
N PRO A 51 -21.92 0.24 7.98
CA PRO A 51 -22.34 0.05 6.59
C PRO A 51 -22.50 1.34 5.78
N GLU A 52 -22.57 2.49 6.46
CA GLU A 52 -22.75 3.81 5.85
C GLU A 52 -21.43 4.62 5.76
N LYS A 53 -20.36 4.13 6.37
CA LYS A 53 -19.03 4.74 6.23
C LYS A 53 -18.65 4.75 4.76
N ARG A 54 -18.28 5.93 4.23
CA ARG A 54 -17.85 6.04 2.83
C ARG A 54 -16.53 5.33 2.62
N ALA A 55 -16.36 4.73 1.46
CA ALA A 55 -15.10 4.15 1.07
C ALA A 55 -14.05 5.24 0.74
N ILE A 56 -12.79 4.89 0.93
CA ILE A 56 -11.64 5.68 0.50
C ILE A 56 -10.93 4.88 -0.60
N VAL A 57 -10.83 5.46 -1.79
CA VAL A 57 -10.14 4.87 -2.93
C VAL A 57 -8.85 5.62 -3.18
N LEU A 58 -7.74 4.88 -3.20
CA LEU A 58 -6.41 5.42 -3.46
C LEU A 58 -6.02 5.07 -4.91
N ILE A 59 -5.87 6.07 -5.76
CA ILE A 59 -5.37 5.86 -7.13
C ILE A 59 -3.88 6.11 -7.13
N VAL A 60 -3.10 5.09 -7.49
CA VAL A 60 -1.64 5.07 -7.29
C VAL A 60 -0.91 5.10 -8.61
N ASP A 61 -0.17 6.20 -8.85
CA ASP A 61 0.90 6.31 -9.85
C ASP A 61 2.01 7.19 -9.29
N THR A 62 2.93 6.61 -8.54
CA THR A 62 4.02 7.36 -7.91
C THR A 62 5.39 6.70 -8.12
N PRO A 63 6.41 7.48 -8.55
CA PRO A 63 7.78 6.99 -8.68
C PRO A 63 8.55 6.97 -7.33
N GLY A 64 7.96 7.50 -6.27
CA GLY A 64 8.59 7.53 -4.95
C GLY A 64 8.34 8.81 -4.16
N ASN A 65 9.06 8.95 -3.04
CA ASN A 65 9.02 10.14 -2.20
C ASN A 65 9.90 11.26 -2.77
N GLY A 66 9.61 12.50 -2.40
CA GLY A 66 10.45 13.65 -2.71
C GLY A 66 11.82 13.57 -2.02
N PRO A 67 12.94 13.45 -2.78
CA PRO A 67 14.27 13.24 -2.19
C PRO A 67 14.99 14.55 -1.86
N GLY A 68 14.27 15.63 -1.67
CA GLY A 68 14.83 16.96 -1.46
C GLY A 68 15.39 17.15 -0.06
N LYS A 69 16.58 17.78 0.06
CA LYS A 69 17.18 18.13 1.35
C LYS A 69 16.26 18.99 2.21
N MET A 70 15.54 19.93 1.59
CA MET A 70 14.63 20.82 2.32
C MET A 70 13.43 20.07 2.87
N GLU A 71 12.89 19.10 2.13
CA GLU A 71 11.80 18.26 2.60
C GLU A 71 12.23 17.35 3.75
N GLU A 72 13.42 16.78 3.67
CA GLU A 72 13.98 15.95 4.76
C GLU A 72 14.17 16.77 6.03
N ILE A 73 14.74 17.99 5.94
CA ILE A 73 14.92 18.90 7.06
C ILE A 73 13.57 19.32 7.64
N ALA A 74 12.58 19.61 6.80
CA ALA A 74 11.23 20.00 7.23
C ALA A 74 10.42 18.84 7.83
N GLY A 75 10.86 17.59 7.64
CA GLY A 75 10.26 16.40 8.22
C GLY A 75 9.28 15.68 7.30
N MET A 76 9.68 15.40 6.05
CA MET A 76 8.88 14.61 5.11
C MET A 76 8.43 13.27 5.71
N ASN A 77 9.29 12.62 6.50
CA ASN A 77 8.95 11.39 7.21
C ASN A 77 7.75 11.54 8.15
N LYS A 78 7.56 12.72 8.76
CA LYS A 78 6.39 13.00 9.64
C LYS A 78 5.13 13.19 8.82
N SER A 79 5.22 13.85 7.68
CA SER A 79 4.08 14.06 6.78
C SER A 79 3.59 12.73 6.19
N THR A 80 4.49 11.93 5.64
CA THR A 80 4.15 10.62 5.06
C THR A 80 3.71 9.61 6.13
N GLY A 81 4.34 9.63 7.31
CA GLY A 81 3.92 8.86 8.48
C GLY A 81 2.54 9.29 9.00
N GLY A 82 2.27 10.59 9.03
CA GLY A 82 0.94 11.14 9.38
C GLY A 82 -0.15 10.67 8.41
N TYR A 83 0.16 10.58 7.12
CA TYR A 83 -0.78 10.03 6.15
C TYR A 83 -1.05 8.53 6.36
N GLN A 84 -0.01 7.73 6.65
CA GLN A 84 -0.17 6.32 6.99
C GLN A 84 -1.02 6.15 8.27
N LEU A 85 -0.79 6.99 9.28
CA LEU A 85 -1.58 6.99 10.51
C LEU A 85 -3.05 7.31 10.21
N ALA A 86 -3.33 8.35 9.43
CA ALA A 86 -4.69 8.72 9.05
C ALA A 86 -5.44 7.56 8.38
N LEU A 87 -4.79 6.85 7.44
CA LEU A 87 -5.38 5.66 6.80
C LEU A 87 -5.59 4.50 7.80
N ALA A 88 -4.67 4.29 8.72
CA ALA A 88 -4.82 3.27 9.75
C ALA A 88 -5.99 3.58 10.71
N GLU A 89 -6.16 4.85 11.09
CA GLU A 89 -7.28 5.32 11.91
C GLU A 89 -8.61 5.21 11.16
N ALA A 90 -8.64 5.60 9.87
CA ALA A 90 -9.83 5.44 9.04
C ALA A 90 -10.25 3.97 8.91
N ARG A 91 -9.29 3.05 8.77
CA ARG A 91 -9.56 1.61 8.77
C ARG A 91 -10.18 1.15 10.08
N LYS A 92 -9.63 1.58 11.24
CA LYS A 92 -10.18 1.29 12.56
C LYS A 92 -11.56 1.90 12.76
N ALA A 93 -11.81 3.08 12.19
CA ALA A 93 -13.13 3.73 12.21
C ALA A 93 -14.15 3.06 11.28
N GLY A 94 -13.77 2.04 10.52
CA GLY A 94 -14.66 1.23 9.70
C GLY A 94 -14.75 1.64 8.22
N HIS A 95 -14.01 2.65 7.77
CA HIS A 95 -13.97 3.02 6.36
C HIS A 95 -13.33 1.91 5.52
N PRO A 96 -13.99 1.40 4.45
CA PRO A 96 -13.33 0.54 3.48
C PRO A 96 -12.25 1.32 2.72
N ILE A 97 -11.06 0.75 2.59
CA ILE A 97 -9.94 1.39 1.88
C ILE A 97 -9.47 0.46 0.77
N VAL A 98 -9.60 0.89 -0.49
CA VAL A 98 -9.17 0.14 -1.67
C VAL A 98 -8.15 0.97 -2.43
N ALA A 99 -6.99 0.40 -2.73
CA ALA A 99 -5.99 1.00 -3.60
C ALA A 99 -6.08 0.39 -5.01
N MET A 100 -5.95 1.24 -6.02
CA MET A 100 -5.85 0.86 -7.42
C MET A 100 -4.54 1.40 -7.99
N VAL A 101 -3.60 0.52 -8.28
CA VAL A 101 -2.33 0.85 -8.93
C VAL A 101 -2.57 0.91 -10.44
N ILE A 102 -2.40 2.10 -11.01
CA ILE A 102 -2.63 2.35 -12.43
C ILE A 102 -1.34 2.59 -13.24
N GLY A 103 -0.21 2.70 -12.54
CA GLY A 103 1.10 2.97 -13.13
C GLY A 103 2.20 2.54 -12.17
N ARG A 104 3.00 3.49 -11.71
CA ARG A 104 4.12 3.24 -10.80
C ARG A 104 3.63 3.17 -9.36
N ALA A 105 4.11 2.19 -8.63
CA ALA A 105 3.91 2.04 -7.19
C ALA A 105 5.27 1.71 -6.57
N ILE A 106 6.07 2.76 -6.35
CA ILE A 106 7.50 2.60 -6.06
C ILE A 106 7.84 3.18 -4.69
N SER A 107 8.73 2.48 -3.98
CA SER A 107 9.42 2.94 -2.78
C SER A 107 8.49 3.40 -1.65
N GLY A 108 8.96 4.35 -0.83
CA GLY A 108 8.25 4.86 0.34
C GLY A 108 6.92 5.55 0.03
N ALA A 109 6.77 6.14 -1.17
CA ALA A 109 5.50 6.73 -1.58
C ALA A 109 4.39 5.68 -1.68
N PHE A 110 4.69 4.49 -2.22
CA PHE A 110 3.73 3.39 -2.22
C PHE A 110 3.45 2.84 -0.81
N LEU A 111 4.43 2.90 0.11
CA LEU A 111 4.20 2.52 1.52
C LEU A 111 3.12 3.37 2.17
N CYS A 112 3.07 4.68 1.89
CA CYS A 112 2.07 5.58 2.46
C CYS A 112 0.80 5.68 1.60
N HIS A 113 0.89 5.63 0.27
CA HIS A 113 -0.22 5.78 -0.65
C HIS A 113 -0.48 4.48 -1.43
N GLY A 114 -1.00 3.47 -0.75
CA GLY A 114 -1.31 2.16 -1.36
C GLY A 114 -1.22 1.02 -0.37
N LEU A 115 -0.05 0.75 0.21
CA LEU A 115 0.14 -0.40 1.10
C LEU A 115 -0.65 -0.33 2.41
N GLN A 116 -1.25 0.81 2.73
CA GLN A 116 -2.16 0.94 3.88
C GLN A 116 -3.59 0.50 3.58
N ALA A 117 -3.95 0.24 2.32
CA ALA A 117 -5.30 -0.18 1.94
C ALA A 117 -5.68 -1.55 2.50
N ASP A 118 -6.99 -1.78 2.65
CA ASP A 118 -7.55 -3.09 2.99
C ASP A 118 -7.33 -4.07 1.83
N HIS A 119 -7.70 -3.66 0.60
CA HIS A 119 -7.41 -4.37 -0.64
C HIS A 119 -6.59 -3.51 -1.60
N ILE A 120 -5.70 -4.15 -2.34
CA ILE A 120 -4.88 -3.51 -3.37
C ILE A 120 -5.16 -4.20 -4.70
N LEU A 121 -5.51 -3.42 -5.69
CA LEU A 121 -5.74 -3.82 -7.07
C LEU A 121 -4.64 -3.24 -7.94
N ALA A 122 -4.35 -3.84 -9.07
CA ALA A 122 -3.40 -3.27 -10.01
C ALA A 122 -3.83 -3.55 -11.46
N LEU A 123 -3.63 -2.59 -12.35
CA LEU A 123 -3.63 -2.88 -13.78
C LEU A 123 -2.52 -3.88 -14.11
N SER A 124 -2.74 -4.69 -15.14
CA SER A 124 -1.72 -5.64 -15.59
C SER A 124 -0.43 -4.94 -16.03
N LYS A 125 0.65 -5.69 -16.08
CA LYS A 125 1.96 -5.20 -16.56
C LYS A 125 1.91 -4.68 -18.01
N ASP A 126 0.93 -5.09 -18.80
CA ASP A 126 0.76 -4.67 -20.19
C ASP A 126 0.44 -3.18 -20.32
N PHE A 127 -0.05 -2.55 -19.22
CA PHE A 127 -0.25 -1.10 -19.11
C PHE A 127 0.99 -0.36 -18.56
N GLY A 128 2.15 -1.03 -18.46
CA GLY A 128 3.34 -0.44 -17.88
C GLY A 128 3.31 -0.33 -16.35
N THR A 129 2.39 -1.04 -15.71
CA THR A 129 2.25 -1.03 -14.24
C THR A 129 3.46 -1.67 -13.59
N MET A 130 4.06 -0.96 -12.62
CA MET A 130 5.27 -1.35 -11.92
C MET A 130 5.06 -1.26 -10.41
N ILE A 131 5.33 -2.36 -9.71
CA ILE A 131 5.31 -2.39 -8.24
C ILE A 131 6.66 -2.89 -7.75
N HIS A 132 7.46 -2.02 -7.14
CA HIS A 132 8.74 -2.40 -6.53
C HIS A 132 9.21 -1.41 -5.46
N VAL A 133 10.05 -1.92 -4.58
CA VAL A 133 10.71 -1.07 -3.60
C VAL A 133 11.73 -0.17 -4.30
N MET A 134 12.46 -0.72 -5.29
CA MET A 134 13.56 -0.05 -5.96
C MET A 134 13.75 -0.65 -7.37
N PRO A 135 14.02 0.15 -8.41
CA PRO A 135 14.33 -0.37 -9.75
C PRO A 135 15.59 -1.26 -9.74
N LEU A 136 15.63 -2.28 -10.62
CA LEU A 136 16.79 -3.18 -10.71
C LEU A 136 18.12 -2.45 -10.97
N THR A 137 18.10 -1.38 -11.76
CA THR A 137 19.26 -0.51 -11.98
C THR A 137 19.80 0.12 -10.69
N SER A 138 18.92 0.48 -9.76
CA SER A 138 19.32 0.99 -8.45
C SER A 138 19.86 -0.12 -7.56
N ILE A 139 19.25 -1.31 -7.61
CA ILE A 139 19.77 -2.50 -6.91
C ILE A 139 21.17 -2.86 -7.43
N ALA A 140 21.35 -2.91 -8.75
CA ALA A 140 22.65 -3.15 -9.40
C ALA A 140 23.73 -2.19 -8.88
N ARG A 141 23.40 -0.90 -8.84
CA ARG A 141 24.34 0.12 -8.36
C ARG A 141 24.73 -0.04 -6.89
N ILE A 142 23.78 -0.42 -6.03
CA ILE A 142 24.01 -0.59 -4.58
C ILE A 142 24.75 -1.89 -4.30
N THR A 143 24.35 -2.99 -4.92
CA THR A 143 24.91 -4.32 -4.68
C THR A 143 26.19 -4.59 -5.47
N LYS A 144 26.50 -3.73 -6.48
CA LYS A 144 27.60 -3.93 -7.44
C LYS A 144 27.43 -5.20 -8.27
N MET A 145 26.21 -5.68 -8.46
CA MET A 145 25.88 -6.81 -9.32
C MET A 145 25.49 -6.32 -10.71
N ASP A 146 25.77 -7.13 -11.72
CA ASP A 146 25.35 -6.86 -13.08
C ASP A 146 23.83 -7.00 -13.22
N ILE A 147 23.24 -6.21 -14.11
CA ILE A 147 21.77 -6.19 -14.30
C ILE A 147 21.30 -7.56 -14.81
N GLU A 148 22.00 -8.16 -15.75
CA GLU A 148 21.69 -9.49 -16.29
C GLU A 148 21.63 -10.55 -15.19
N ARG A 149 22.57 -10.49 -14.24
CA ARG A 149 22.58 -11.40 -13.08
C ARG A 149 21.39 -11.15 -12.15
N LEU A 150 21.00 -9.89 -11.96
CA LEU A 150 19.81 -9.54 -11.13
C LEU A 150 18.51 -9.99 -11.81
N GLU A 151 18.41 -9.86 -13.12
CA GLU A 151 17.26 -10.33 -13.90
C GLU A 151 17.14 -11.86 -13.80
N GLU A 152 18.23 -12.60 -13.95
CA GLU A 152 18.26 -14.05 -13.75
C GLU A 152 17.79 -14.42 -12.33
N LEU A 153 18.33 -13.78 -11.31
CA LEU A 153 17.97 -14.01 -9.91
C LEU A 153 16.48 -13.64 -9.62
N SER A 154 15.95 -12.63 -10.29
CA SER A 154 14.57 -12.20 -10.09
C SER A 154 13.55 -13.27 -10.48
N THR A 155 13.91 -14.18 -11.36
CA THR A 155 13.04 -15.30 -11.77
C THR A 155 12.90 -16.37 -10.71
N SER A 156 13.90 -16.56 -9.86
CA SER A 156 13.99 -17.66 -8.89
C SER A 156 14.02 -17.19 -7.43
N ASN A 157 14.54 -15.99 -7.16
CA ASN A 157 14.72 -15.50 -5.80
C ASN A 157 13.76 -14.33 -5.50
N PRO A 158 12.81 -14.51 -4.57
CA PRO A 158 11.83 -13.48 -4.19
C PRO A 158 12.43 -12.14 -3.75
N VAL A 159 13.65 -12.11 -3.25
CA VAL A 159 14.32 -10.88 -2.80
C VAL A 159 14.57 -9.91 -3.96
N PHE A 160 14.82 -10.44 -5.15
CA PHE A 160 15.10 -9.64 -6.35
C PHE A 160 13.86 -9.47 -7.25
N ALA A 161 12.80 -10.19 -6.96
CA ALA A 161 11.61 -10.15 -7.79
C ALA A 161 10.82 -8.85 -7.59
N ALA A 162 10.27 -8.35 -8.68
CA ALA A 162 9.47 -7.13 -8.74
C ALA A 162 8.33 -7.30 -9.74
N GLY A 163 7.38 -6.36 -9.70
CA GLY A 163 6.27 -6.34 -10.64
C GLY A 163 4.95 -6.87 -10.10
N VAL A 164 3.90 -6.66 -10.89
CA VAL A 164 2.51 -6.92 -10.48
C VAL A 164 2.27 -8.41 -10.20
N ASP A 165 2.74 -9.29 -11.09
CA ASP A 165 2.55 -10.74 -10.97
C ASP A 165 3.19 -11.29 -9.70
N PHE A 166 4.38 -10.77 -9.37
CA PHE A 166 5.08 -11.17 -8.16
C PHE A 166 4.35 -10.69 -6.89
N PHE A 167 3.93 -9.42 -6.86
CA PHE A 167 3.14 -8.89 -5.75
C PHE A 167 1.80 -9.62 -5.60
N TYR A 168 1.17 -10.04 -6.69
CA TYR A 168 -0.01 -10.89 -6.64
C TYR A 168 0.27 -12.23 -5.96
N LYS A 169 1.36 -12.91 -6.35
CA LYS A 169 1.78 -14.17 -5.73
C LYS A 169 2.07 -14.00 -4.23
N LEU A 170 2.65 -12.90 -3.83
CA LEU A 170 2.90 -12.58 -2.42
C LEU A 170 1.63 -12.17 -1.63
N GLY A 171 0.48 -12.11 -2.26
CA GLY A 171 -0.76 -11.59 -1.67
C GLY A 171 -0.79 -10.07 -1.55
N GLY A 172 0.19 -9.37 -2.10
CA GLY A 172 0.29 -7.90 -2.06
C GLY A 172 -0.71 -7.19 -2.96
N VAL A 173 -1.20 -7.87 -4.00
CA VAL A 173 -2.29 -7.43 -4.89
C VAL A 173 -3.37 -8.48 -4.81
N GLN A 174 -4.62 -8.08 -4.53
CA GLN A 174 -5.76 -9.00 -4.47
C GLN A 174 -6.19 -9.44 -5.87
N GLU A 175 -6.22 -8.50 -6.82
CA GLU A 175 -6.64 -8.78 -8.17
C GLU A 175 -5.86 -7.94 -9.19
N ILE A 176 -5.53 -8.57 -10.34
CA ILE A 176 -4.92 -7.91 -11.49
C ILE A 176 -6.04 -7.61 -12.49
N VAL A 177 -6.19 -6.34 -12.86
CA VAL A 177 -7.21 -5.85 -13.78
C VAL A 177 -6.61 -5.78 -15.18
N ASN A 178 -7.20 -6.53 -16.13
CA ASN A 178 -6.67 -6.68 -17.47
C ASN A 178 -7.26 -5.71 -18.51
N GLN A 179 -8.30 -4.95 -18.14
CA GLN A 179 -8.94 -3.95 -18.99
C GLN A 179 -9.21 -2.69 -18.17
N VAL A 180 -8.88 -1.53 -18.70
CA VAL A 180 -9.10 -0.24 -18.02
C VAL A 180 -10.59 -0.01 -17.75
N GLU A 181 -11.43 -0.45 -18.66
CA GLU A 181 -12.89 -0.34 -18.59
C GLU A 181 -13.49 -1.04 -17.39
N ASP A 182 -12.85 -2.13 -16.93
CA ASP A 182 -13.32 -2.94 -15.80
C ASP A 182 -12.95 -2.32 -14.43
N MET A 183 -12.03 -1.36 -14.39
CA MET A 183 -11.52 -0.78 -13.15
C MET A 183 -12.63 -0.34 -12.21
N ARG A 184 -13.63 0.36 -12.74
CA ARG A 184 -14.72 0.89 -11.91
C ARG A 184 -15.51 -0.22 -11.23
N GLU A 185 -15.87 -1.25 -11.97
CA GLU A 185 -16.64 -2.39 -11.47
C GLU A 185 -15.84 -3.18 -10.45
N VAL A 186 -14.57 -3.46 -10.75
CA VAL A 186 -13.67 -4.19 -9.86
C VAL A 186 -13.46 -3.42 -8.54
N ILE A 187 -13.24 -2.10 -8.59
CA ILE A 187 -13.11 -1.27 -7.38
C ILE A 187 -14.37 -1.34 -6.53
N ILE A 188 -15.56 -1.21 -7.12
CA ILE A 188 -16.84 -1.26 -6.40
C ILE A 188 -17.03 -2.62 -5.72
N ARG A 189 -16.76 -3.72 -6.44
CA ARG A 189 -16.84 -5.07 -5.89
C ARG A 189 -15.94 -5.27 -4.68
N HIS A 190 -14.70 -4.79 -4.75
CA HIS A 190 -13.76 -4.87 -3.63
C HIS A 190 -14.15 -3.95 -2.46
N ILE A 191 -14.75 -2.80 -2.71
CA ILE A 191 -15.32 -1.95 -1.65
C ILE A 191 -16.42 -2.70 -0.90
N ASP A 192 -17.35 -3.34 -1.62
CA ASP A 192 -18.45 -4.09 -1.01
C ASP A 192 -17.94 -5.31 -0.24
N GLU A 193 -16.95 -6.03 -0.76
CA GLU A 193 -16.31 -7.13 -0.08
C GLU A 193 -15.62 -6.70 1.22
N VAL A 194 -14.83 -5.63 1.19
CA VAL A 194 -14.17 -5.07 2.38
C VAL A 194 -15.21 -4.62 3.40
N ALA A 195 -16.28 -3.93 2.97
CA ALA A 195 -17.35 -3.50 3.86
C ALA A 195 -18.05 -4.69 4.51
N LYS A 196 -18.31 -5.76 3.77
CA LYS A 196 -18.87 -7.01 4.26
C LYS A 196 -17.98 -7.67 5.32
N LEU A 197 -16.68 -7.84 5.02
CA LEU A 197 -15.73 -8.44 5.96
C LEU A 197 -15.63 -7.63 7.26
N LYS A 198 -15.64 -6.29 7.18
CA LYS A 198 -15.67 -5.43 8.36
C LYS A 198 -16.95 -5.62 9.18
N ALA A 199 -18.11 -5.69 8.53
CA ALA A 199 -19.40 -5.89 9.20
C ALA A 199 -19.49 -7.28 9.88
N GLU A 200 -18.81 -8.29 9.30
CA GLU A 200 -18.72 -9.65 9.86
C GLU A 200 -17.65 -9.79 10.97
N GLY A 201 -16.92 -8.73 11.30
CA GLY A 201 -15.83 -8.78 12.28
C GLY A 201 -14.57 -9.50 11.80
N LYS A 202 -14.42 -9.75 10.49
CA LYS A 202 -13.30 -10.46 9.86
C LYS A 202 -12.17 -9.52 9.42
N GLY A 203 -11.86 -8.52 10.23
CA GLY A 203 -10.82 -7.54 9.92
C GLY A 203 -9.41 -8.11 9.76
N GLU A 204 -9.16 -9.29 10.33
CA GLU A 204 -7.90 -10.03 10.17
C GLU A 204 -7.64 -10.51 8.74
N LEU A 205 -8.68 -10.62 7.90
CA LEU A 205 -8.54 -10.95 6.48
C LEU A 205 -8.21 -9.73 5.61
N LEU A 206 -8.15 -8.54 6.21
CA LEU A 206 -7.94 -7.27 5.52
C LEU A 206 -6.55 -6.68 5.79
N GLY A 207 -6.14 -5.78 4.92
CA GLY A 207 -4.90 -5.02 5.08
C GLY A 207 -3.64 -5.87 5.08
N PRO A 208 -2.57 -5.42 5.76
CA PRO A 208 -1.28 -6.11 5.74
C PRO A 208 -1.33 -7.54 6.27
N TRP A 209 -2.18 -7.82 7.26
CA TRP A 209 -2.30 -9.17 7.83
C TRP A 209 -2.97 -10.13 6.84
N GLY A 210 -4.14 -9.76 6.30
CA GLY A 210 -4.88 -10.55 5.33
C GLY A 210 -4.06 -10.82 4.06
N ARG A 211 -3.30 -9.84 3.59
CA ARG A 211 -2.37 -10.03 2.47
C ARG A 211 -1.29 -11.09 2.76
N GLY A 212 -0.86 -11.20 4.02
CA GLY A 212 0.06 -12.26 4.44
C GLY A 212 -0.55 -13.64 4.35
N ILE A 213 -1.83 -13.79 4.73
CA ILE A 213 -2.59 -15.04 4.61
C ILE A 213 -2.76 -15.41 3.14
N LEU A 214 -3.26 -14.47 2.33
CA LEU A 214 -3.46 -14.65 0.89
C LEU A 214 -2.16 -15.04 0.17
N GLY A 215 -1.03 -14.43 0.55
CA GLY A 215 0.28 -14.77 -0.01
C GLY A 215 0.74 -16.18 0.35
N ASN A 216 0.39 -16.68 1.53
CA ASN A 216 0.64 -18.07 1.91
C ASN A 216 -0.21 -19.04 1.07
N GLU A 217 -1.50 -18.77 0.92
CA GLU A 217 -2.43 -19.56 0.10
C GLU A 217 -2.00 -19.64 -1.37
N ARG A 218 -1.44 -18.56 -1.91
CA ARG A 218 -0.90 -18.47 -3.27
C ARG A 218 0.50 -19.08 -3.43
N GLY A 219 1.09 -19.62 -2.36
CA GLY A 219 2.43 -20.21 -2.36
C GLY A 219 3.59 -19.22 -2.44
N GLY A 220 3.33 -17.91 -2.28
CA GLY A 220 4.36 -16.87 -2.28
C GLY A 220 5.01 -16.62 -0.91
N ARG A 221 4.36 -17.08 0.18
CA ARG A 221 4.82 -16.88 1.57
C ARG A 221 4.74 -18.16 2.40
N THR A 222 5.23 -19.27 1.86
CA THR A 222 5.09 -20.61 2.43
C THR A 222 5.69 -20.76 3.84
N HIS A 223 6.76 -20.03 4.16
CA HIS A 223 7.39 -20.10 5.48
C HIS A 223 6.83 -19.10 6.52
N ARG A 224 5.87 -18.25 6.12
CA ARG A 224 5.34 -17.22 7.01
C ARG A 224 4.70 -17.79 8.28
N MET A 225 3.86 -18.80 8.14
CA MET A 225 3.14 -19.37 9.28
C MET A 225 4.08 -20.11 10.23
N GLU A 226 5.09 -20.78 9.71
CA GLU A 226 6.14 -21.41 10.51
C GLU A 226 6.94 -20.36 11.31
N ALA A 227 7.35 -19.28 10.66
CA ALA A 227 8.06 -18.19 11.33
C ALA A 227 7.22 -17.55 12.44
N ILE A 228 5.93 -17.29 12.20
CA ILE A 228 5.00 -16.75 13.20
C ILE A 228 4.88 -17.72 14.38
N ALA A 229 4.71 -19.01 14.13
CA ALA A 229 4.60 -20.02 15.19
C ALA A 229 5.86 -20.08 16.08
N LYS A 230 7.05 -20.04 15.46
CA LYS A 230 8.32 -20.00 16.20
C LYS A 230 8.45 -18.74 17.05
N VAL A 231 8.23 -17.56 16.47
CA VAL A 231 8.30 -16.30 17.20
C VAL A 231 7.32 -16.27 18.37
N ASN A 232 6.09 -16.73 18.16
CA ASN A 232 5.09 -16.79 19.24
C ASN A 232 5.52 -17.75 20.35
N ALA A 233 6.03 -18.93 20.02
CA ALA A 233 6.49 -19.90 21.02
C ALA A 233 7.68 -19.35 21.85
N GLU A 234 8.66 -18.76 21.20
CA GLU A 234 9.83 -18.17 21.87
C GLU A 234 9.43 -16.96 22.74
N PHE A 235 8.55 -16.08 22.24
CA PHE A 235 8.05 -14.96 23.01
C PHE A 235 7.23 -15.41 24.23
N THR A 236 6.32 -16.37 24.06
CA THR A 236 5.50 -16.90 25.16
C THR A 236 6.36 -17.46 26.30
N ALA A 237 7.49 -18.12 25.97
CA ALA A 237 8.40 -18.67 26.96
C ALA A 237 9.10 -17.59 27.84
N VAL A 238 9.12 -16.34 27.40
CA VAL A 238 9.79 -15.23 28.10
C VAL A 238 8.85 -14.05 28.42
N ALA A 239 7.59 -14.12 28.03
CA ALA A 239 6.62 -13.04 28.11
C ALA A 239 6.51 -12.43 29.52
N ASP A 240 6.50 -13.29 30.56
CA ASP A 240 6.37 -12.85 31.96
C ASP A 240 7.50 -11.91 32.40
N LYS A 241 8.67 -12.02 31.77
CA LYS A 241 9.83 -11.13 32.07
C LYS A 241 9.64 -9.71 31.55
N TYR A 242 8.73 -9.51 30.55
CA TYR A 242 8.59 -8.24 29.84
C TYR A 242 7.21 -7.61 29.97
N ILE A 243 6.17 -8.40 30.24
CA ILE A 243 4.79 -7.90 30.32
C ILE A 243 4.39 -7.61 31.77
N ASN A 244 4.94 -8.36 32.73
CA ASN A 244 4.61 -8.26 34.16
C ASN A 244 5.73 -7.61 35.00
N ALA A 245 6.72 -7.00 34.35
CA ALA A 245 7.83 -6.32 35.02
C ALA A 245 7.53 -4.84 35.33
#